data_8cbe8ee6d4817222e9360c7b3e69f4f9
#
_entry.id   8cbe8ee6d4817222e9360c7b3e69f4f9
#
_cell.length_a   1.000
_cell.length_b   1.000
_cell.length_c   1.000
_cell.angle_alpha   90.00
_cell.angle_beta   90.00
_cell.angle_gamma   90.00
#
_symmetry.space_group_name_H-M   'P 1'
#
loop_
_entity.id
_entity.type
_entity.pdbx_description
1 polymer ?
#
loop_
_entity_poly.entity_id
_entity_poly.type
_entity_poly.pdbx_seq_one_letter_code
_entity_poly.pdbx_strand_id
1 'polypeptide(L)'
;MRVNKNANLNYEKKDETMKVSETIFDKCLVVETTVRKDERGIMELLYKEDSEIKQILDGFNLTEQRIYKMKKNVFFGIHRGPSKLISVIQGKGLDYIIDLRGDSVTYKLYKTIELNEDDTKLIYIPAGFGHAFLSLSDNTIQAFAQDFKSVEGKTSPINYQSPGINLELPVKDIIMADYDRNAEMLI
;
A
#
# COMPACT_ATOMS: atom_id res chain seq x y z
N MET A 1 39.89 34.53 0.84
CA MET A 1 39.33 33.23 1.25
C MET A 1 38.94 32.46 0.01
N ARG A 2 39.76 31.50 -0.41
CA ARG A 2 39.47 30.69 -1.63
C ARG A 2 38.54 29.55 -1.24
N VAL A 3 37.31 29.55 -1.75
CA VAL A 3 36.35 28.43 -1.62
C VAL A 3 36.86 27.28 -2.50
N ASN A 4 37.21 26.18 -1.86
CA ASN A 4 37.67 24.97 -2.54
C ASN A 4 36.48 24.32 -3.29
N LYS A 5 36.44 24.46 -4.61
CA LYS A 5 35.38 23.96 -5.53
C LYS A 5 35.68 22.55 -6.05
N ASN A 6 36.16 21.63 -5.26
CA ASN A 6 36.35 20.24 -5.73
C ASN A 6 36.09 19.25 -4.59
N ALA A 7 34.89 19.21 -4.10
CA ALA A 7 34.35 17.98 -3.52
C ALA A 7 33.53 17.27 -4.64
N ASN A 8 34.22 16.54 -5.48
CA ASN A 8 33.58 15.51 -6.30
C ASN A 8 33.05 14.45 -5.34
N LEU A 9 31.84 14.66 -4.85
CA LEU A 9 31.01 13.60 -4.31
C LEU A 9 30.69 12.69 -5.49
N ASN A 10 31.52 11.66 -5.70
CA ASN A 10 31.16 10.51 -6.50
C ASN A 10 29.99 9.80 -5.79
N TYR A 11 28.79 10.32 -5.97
CA TYR A 11 27.58 9.54 -5.77
C TYR A 11 27.62 8.48 -6.88
N GLU A 12 28.12 7.29 -6.57
CA GLU A 12 27.75 6.13 -7.35
C GLU A 12 26.22 6.07 -7.30
N LYS A 13 25.58 6.44 -8.41
CA LYS A 13 24.17 6.12 -8.65
C LYS A 13 24.08 4.59 -8.70
N LYS A 14 23.94 3.92 -7.55
CA LYS A 14 23.35 2.59 -7.55
C LYS A 14 21.98 2.78 -8.16
N ASP A 15 21.70 2.06 -9.23
CA ASP A 15 20.41 2.11 -9.90
C ASP A 15 19.31 1.86 -8.86
N GLU A 16 18.44 2.86 -8.69
CA GLU A 16 17.26 2.73 -7.84
C GLU A 16 16.28 1.82 -8.55
N THR A 17 16.12 0.62 -8.05
CA THR A 17 15.30 -0.42 -8.68
C THR A 17 14.07 -0.74 -7.84
N MET A 18 13.01 -1.10 -8.51
CA MET A 18 11.83 -1.74 -7.94
C MET A 18 11.70 -3.12 -8.57
N LYS A 19 11.52 -4.16 -7.76
CA LYS A 19 11.44 -5.54 -8.22
C LYS A 19 10.21 -6.22 -7.66
N VAL A 20 9.41 -6.84 -8.51
CA VAL A 20 8.31 -7.69 -8.08
C VAL A 20 8.86 -8.94 -7.41
N SER A 21 8.49 -9.16 -6.14
CA SER A 21 8.86 -10.35 -5.36
C SER A 21 7.73 -11.37 -5.26
N GLU A 22 6.46 -10.91 -5.31
CA GLU A 22 5.29 -11.79 -5.26
C GLU A 22 4.15 -11.20 -6.10
N THR A 23 3.34 -12.09 -6.70
CA THR A 23 2.08 -11.72 -7.36
C THR A 23 0.92 -12.39 -6.64
N ILE A 24 -0.11 -11.60 -6.29
CA ILE A 24 -1.29 -12.04 -5.56
C ILE A 24 -2.50 -11.86 -6.45
N PHE A 25 -3.36 -12.90 -6.51
CA PHE A 25 -4.57 -12.89 -7.34
C PHE A 25 -4.30 -12.45 -8.79
N ASP A 26 -3.17 -12.85 -9.37
CA ASP A 26 -2.73 -12.59 -10.74
C ASP A 26 -2.37 -11.12 -11.09
N LYS A 27 -2.70 -10.14 -10.23
CA LYS A 27 -2.54 -8.70 -10.56
C LYS A 27 -1.98 -7.82 -9.45
N CYS A 28 -2.21 -8.16 -8.17
CA CYS A 28 -1.64 -7.40 -7.08
C CYS A 28 -0.18 -7.80 -6.88
N LEU A 29 0.69 -6.84 -6.64
CA LEU A 29 2.14 -7.07 -6.60
C LEU A 29 2.70 -6.67 -5.25
N VAL A 30 3.58 -7.52 -4.72
CA VAL A 30 4.55 -7.12 -3.69
C VAL A 30 5.82 -6.70 -4.40
N VAL A 31 6.24 -5.48 -4.17
CA VAL A 31 7.38 -4.86 -4.83
C VAL A 31 8.44 -4.52 -3.79
N GLU A 32 9.63 -5.05 -3.94
CA GLU A 32 10.79 -4.66 -3.15
C GLU A 32 11.48 -3.45 -3.77
N THR A 33 11.85 -2.49 -2.93
CA THR A 33 12.47 -1.25 -3.36
C THR A 33 13.90 -1.14 -2.88
N THR A 34 14.68 -0.30 -3.56
CA THR A 34 16.05 0.00 -3.13
C THR A 34 16.04 0.86 -1.88
N VAL A 35 16.81 0.43 -0.88
CA VAL A 35 17.09 1.16 0.33
C VAL A 35 18.54 1.59 0.37
N ARG A 36 18.79 2.83 0.76
CA ARG A 36 20.12 3.34 1.09
C ARG A 36 20.21 3.59 2.59
N LYS A 37 21.22 3.00 3.21
CA LYS A 37 21.46 3.13 4.65
C LYS A 37 22.90 3.59 4.89
N ASP A 38 23.06 4.64 5.69
CA ASP A 38 24.35 5.15 6.17
C ASP A 38 24.21 5.67 7.60
N GLU A 39 25.25 6.34 8.12
CA GLU A 39 25.27 6.91 9.47
C GLU A 39 24.18 7.99 9.72
N ARG A 40 23.56 8.53 8.66
CA ARG A 40 22.48 9.53 8.75
C ARG A 40 21.09 8.89 8.89
N GLY A 41 20.93 7.60 8.52
CA GLY A 41 19.66 6.89 8.56
C GLY A 41 19.39 6.07 7.33
N ILE A 42 18.09 5.94 7.02
CA ILE A 42 17.58 5.14 5.91
C ILE A 42 16.84 6.05 4.91
N MET A 43 17.15 5.87 3.63
CA MET A 43 16.37 6.45 2.54
C MET A 43 15.74 5.33 1.72
N GLU A 44 14.43 5.36 1.60
CA GLU A 44 13.63 4.38 0.89
C GLU A 44 12.96 5.01 -0.33
N LEU A 45 12.96 4.29 -1.46
CA LEU A 45 12.24 4.69 -2.66
C LEU A 45 10.79 4.21 -2.58
N LEU A 46 9.85 5.13 -2.44
CA LEU A 46 8.42 4.80 -2.42
C LEU A 46 7.78 4.81 -3.81
N TYR A 47 8.24 5.66 -4.70
CA TYR A 47 7.76 5.74 -6.07
C TYR A 47 8.76 6.51 -6.95
N LYS A 48 8.92 6.05 -8.17
CA LYS A 48 9.67 6.74 -9.21
C LYS A 48 8.93 6.59 -10.53
N GLU A 49 8.62 7.70 -11.17
CA GLU A 49 8.00 7.68 -12.48
C GLU A 49 9.07 7.47 -13.57
N ASP A 50 9.15 6.27 -14.11
CA ASP A 50 9.88 5.94 -15.32
C ASP A 50 9.12 4.87 -16.13
N SER A 51 9.59 4.59 -17.33
CA SER A 51 8.88 3.68 -18.25
C SER A 51 8.83 2.24 -17.74
N GLU A 52 9.86 1.78 -17.04
CA GLU A 52 9.92 0.42 -16.49
C GLU A 52 8.94 0.24 -15.35
N ILE A 53 8.90 1.18 -14.40
CA ILE A 53 7.94 1.15 -13.28
C ILE A 53 6.52 1.24 -13.78
N LYS A 54 6.21 2.08 -14.75
CA LYS A 54 4.88 2.14 -15.36
C LYS A 54 4.44 0.82 -15.97
N GLN A 55 5.34 0.07 -16.58
CA GLN A 55 5.04 -1.26 -17.10
C GLN A 55 4.76 -2.27 -15.98
N ILE A 56 5.60 -2.28 -14.94
CA ILE A 56 5.45 -3.15 -13.77
C ILE A 56 4.12 -2.88 -13.05
N LEU A 57 3.75 -1.62 -12.88
CA LEU A 57 2.55 -1.19 -12.17
C LEU A 57 1.33 -0.98 -13.10
N ASP A 58 1.24 -1.69 -14.21
CA ASP A 58 0.10 -1.65 -15.14
C ASP A 58 -0.33 -0.22 -15.53
N GLY A 59 0.67 0.64 -15.81
CA GLY A 59 0.43 2.02 -16.20
C GLY A 59 0.02 2.96 -15.06
N PHE A 60 0.25 2.60 -13.81
CA PHE A 60 -0.04 3.42 -12.64
C PHE A 60 0.45 4.87 -12.82
N ASN A 61 -0.44 5.82 -12.53
CA ASN A 61 -0.18 7.23 -12.69
C ASN A 61 -0.52 7.95 -11.37
N LEU A 62 0.52 8.32 -10.63
CA LEU A 62 0.35 8.97 -9.32
C LEU A 62 -0.42 10.28 -9.45
N THR A 63 -1.64 10.30 -8.93
CA THR A 63 -2.49 11.50 -8.89
C THR A 63 -2.63 12.10 -7.50
N GLU A 64 -2.49 11.27 -6.46
CA GLU A 64 -2.59 11.70 -5.06
C GLU A 64 -1.71 10.83 -4.18
N GLN A 65 -1.05 11.45 -3.19
CA GLN A 65 -0.29 10.76 -2.16
C GLN A 65 -0.72 11.26 -0.77
N ARG A 66 -0.93 10.32 0.15
CA ARG A 66 -1.29 10.60 1.55
C ARG A 66 -0.46 9.77 2.51
N ILE A 67 -0.38 10.24 3.74
CA ILE A 67 0.03 9.43 4.90
C ILE A 67 -1.13 9.35 5.89
N TYR A 68 -1.30 8.18 6.49
CA TYR A 68 -2.23 7.98 7.58
C TYR A 68 -1.46 7.62 8.85
N LYS A 69 -1.60 8.45 9.90
CA LYS A 69 -0.99 8.22 11.21
C LYS A 69 -2.02 7.60 12.13
N MET A 70 -1.74 6.40 12.64
CA MET A 70 -2.71 5.58 13.34
C MET A 70 -2.23 5.17 14.73
N LYS A 71 -3.18 5.06 15.65
CA LYS A 71 -2.99 4.33 16.92
C LYS A 71 -3.07 2.83 16.64
N LYS A 72 -2.60 2.02 17.58
CA LYS A 72 -2.80 0.57 17.56
C LYS A 72 -4.28 0.23 17.47
N ASN A 73 -4.60 -0.88 16.78
CA ASN A 73 -5.93 -1.42 16.55
C ASN A 73 -6.87 -0.53 15.70
N VAL A 74 -6.35 0.50 15.04
CA VAL A 74 -7.14 1.22 14.02
C VAL A 74 -7.29 0.30 12.82
N PHE A 75 -8.54 0.06 12.43
CA PHE A 75 -8.90 -0.64 11.21
C PHE A 75 -9.67 0.28 10.28
N PHE A 76 -9.32 0.31 9.01
CA PHE A 76 -10.09 1.00 7.99
C PHE A 76 -10.27 0.14 6.74
N GLY A 77 -11.37 0.34 6.05
CA GLY A 77 -11.76 -0.40 4.86
C GLY A 77 -12.85 -1.43 5.19
N ILE A 78 -13.28 -2.24 4.26
CA ILE A 78 -12.74 -2.45 2.91
C ILE A 78 -13.09 -1.27 2.00
N HIS A 79 -12.13 -0.73 1.26
CA HIS A 79 -12.40 0.32 0.28
C HIS A 79 -12.13 -0.19 -1.14
N ARG A 80 -13.16 -0.23 -1.96
CA ARG A 80 -13.04 -0.35 -3.42
C ARG A 80 -12.76 1.04 -3.99
N GLY A 81 -11.83 1.14 -4.93
CA GLY A 81 -11.50 2.42 -5.54
C GLY A 81 -10.33 2.34 -6.52
N PRO A 82 -9.57 3.43 -6.63
CA PRO A 82 -8.46 3.53 -7.58
C PRO A 82 -7.32 2.57 -7.27
N SER A 83 -6.47 2.34 -8.25
CA SER A 83 -5.19 1.65 -8.05
C SER A 83 -4.37 2.34 -6.97
N LYS A 84 -3.68 1.55 -6.14
CA LYS A 84 -2.95 2.04 -4.96
C LYS A 84 -1.56 1.44 -4.89
N LEU A 85 -0.64 2.22 -4.36
CA LEU A 85 0.68 1.76 -3.96
C LEU A 85 0.85 2.09 -2.47
N ILE A 86 1.16 1.10 -1.65
CA ILE A 86 1.06 1.16 -0.20
C ILE A 86 2.36 0.73 0.45
N SER A 87 2.78 1.43 1.51
CA SER A 87 3.92 1.07 2.37
C SER A 87 3.64 1.45 3.82
N VAL A 88 4.32 0.80 4.76
CA VAL A 88 4.40 1.22 6.18
C VAL A 88 5.77 1.81 6.43
N ILE A 89 5.83 3.11 6.71
CA ILE A 89 7.07 3.86 6.92
C ILE A 89 7.43 4.04 8.40
N GLN A 90 6.52 3.69 9.30
CA GLN A 90 6.76 3.63 10.74
C GLN A 90 5.79 2.64 11.39
N GLY A 91 6.27 1.87 12.38
CA GLY A 91 5.47 0.88 13.09
C GLY A 91 5.18 -0.36 12.23
N LYS A 92 4.02 -0.97 12.43
CA LYS A 92 3.60 -2.16 11.68
C LYS A 92 2.08 -2.29 11.55
N GLY A 93 1.65 -3.00 10.51
CA GLY A 93 0.24 -3.29 10.29
C GLY A 93 0.01 -4.48 9.38
N LEU A 94 -1.23 -4.88 9.31
CA LEU A 94 -1.71 -5.97 8.47
C LEU A 94 -2.52 -5.37 7.33
N ASP A 95 -2.03 -5.56 6.12
CA ASP A 95 -2.69 -5.15 4.89
C ASP A 95 -3.58 -6.28 4.39
N TYR A 96 -4.79 -5.96 3.94
CA TYR A 96 -5.76 -6.91 3.40
C TYR A 96 -6.06 -6.54 1.95
N ILE A 97 -5.82 -7.48 1.06
CA ILE A 97 -6.17 -7.39 -0.36
C ILE A 97 -7.33 -8.33 -0.62
N ILE A 98 -8.44 -7.81 -1.14
CA ILE A 98 -9.65 -8.58 -1.39
C ILE A 98 -9.93 -8.56 -2.90
N ASP A 99 -10.11 -9.72 -3.52
CA ASP A 99 -10.53 -9.78 -4.92
C ASP A 99 -12.03 -9.46 -5.04
N LEU A 100 -12.35 -8.32 -5.65
CA LEU A 100 -13.72 -7.85 -5.84
C LEU A 100 -14.14 -7.86 -7.32
N ARG A 101 -13.38 -8.54 -8.17
CA ARG A 101 -13.69 -8.71 -9.61
C ARG A 101 -14.74 -9.82 -9.77
N GLY A 102 -15.93 -9.46 -10.23
CA GLY A 102 -17.08 -10.37 -10.25
C GLY A 102 -16.94 -11.61 -11.14
N ASP A 103 -16.02 -11.57 -12.10
CA ASP A 103 -15.70 -12.66 -13.04
C ASP A 103 -14.46 -13.47 -12.64
N SER A 104 -13.82 -13.11 -11.51
CA SER A 104 -12.62 -13.80 -11.03
C SER A 104 -12.95 -15.11 -10.31
N VAL A 105 -12.13 -16.13 -10.54
CA VAL A 105 -12.19 -17.40 -9.78
C VAL A 105 -11.83 -17.24 -8.30
N THR A 106 -11.20 -16.11 -7.93
CA THR A 106 -10.86 -15.74 -6.56
C THR A 106 -11.78 -14.67 -5.99
N TYR A 107 -12.93 -14.41 -6.63
CA TYR A 107 -13.91 -13.43 -6.15
C TYR A 107 -14.25 -13.63 -4.68
N LYS A 108 -14.20 -12.55 -3.89
CA LYS A 108 -14.38 -12.48 -2.43
C LYS A 108 -13.30 -13.18 -1.59
N LEU A 109 -12.30 -13.83 -2.19
CA LEU A 109 -11.15 -14.27 -1.41
C LEU A 109 -10.28 -13.08 -1.02
N TYR A 110 -9.58 -13.21 0.11
CA TYR A 110 -8.62 -12.20 0.55
C TYR A 110 -7.27 -12.81 0.90
N LYS A 111 -6.25 -11.97 0.85
CA LYS A 111 -4.88 -12.26 1.28
C LYS A 111 -4.45 -11.19 2.26
N THR A 112 -3.67 -11.58 3.28
CA THR A 112 -3.06 -10.66 4.25
C THR A 112 -1.56 -10.57 4.06
N ILE A 113 -1.01 -9.38 4.25
CA ILE A 113 0.43 -9.13 4.24
C ILE A 113 0.76 -8.26 5.46
N GLU A 114 1.66 -8.74 6.30
CA GLU A 114 2.22 -7.88 7.35
C GLU A 114 3.28 -6.96 6.73
N LEU A 115 3.17 -5.67 7.03
CA LEU A 115 4.12 -4.63 6.67
C LEU A 115 4.65 -3.97 7.94
N ASN A 116 5.92 -3.64 7.95
CA ASN A 116 6.57 -2.94 9.06
C ASN A 116 7.64 -1.96 8.54
N GLU A 117 8.11 -1.09 9.43
CA GLU A 117 9.08 -0.03 9.12
C GLU A 117 10.46 -0.53 8.66
N ASP A 118 10.79 -1.79 8.90
CA ASP A 118 12.04 -2.40 8.44
C ASP A 118 11.90 -3.09 7.08
N ASP A 119 10.66 -3.25 6.60
CA ASP A 119 10.38 -3.83 5.29
C ASP A 119 10.65 -2.80 4.18
N THR A 120 11.29 -3.24 3.13
CA THR A 120 11.48 -2.44 1.90
C THR A 120 10.39 -2.72 0.87
N LYS A 121 9.19 -3.04 1.35
CA LYS A 121 8.10 -3.54 0.52
C LYS A 121 7.04 -2.49 0.26
N LEU A 122 6.62 -2.43 -0.98
CA LEU A 122 5.41 -1.74 -1.42
C LEU A 122 4.40 -2.79 -1.88
N ILE A 123 3.12 -2.51 -1.67
CA ILE A 123 2.03 -3.32 -2.22
C ILE A 123 1.32 -2.52 -3.29
N TYR A 124 1.32 -3.03 -4.52
CA TYR A 124 0.50 -2.50 -5.59
C TYR A 124 -0.83 -3.24 -5.66
N ILE A 125 -1.92 -2.49 -5.58
CA ILE A 125 -3.29 -3.00 -5.66
C ILE A 125 -4.00 -2.27 -6.80
N PRO A 126 -4.23 -2.92 -7.95
CA PRO A 126 -4.93 -2.29 -9.07
C PRO A 126 -6.41 -2.07 -8.76
N ALA A 127 -7.06 -1.24 -9.56
CA ALA A 127 -8.52 -1.10 -9.53
C ALA A 127 -9.23 -2.45 -9.72
N GLY A 128 -10.40 -2.62 -9.09
CA GLY A 128 -11.13 -3.89 -9.07
C GLY A 128 -10.91 -4.72 -7.81
N PHE A 129 -9.90 -4.38 -7.02
CA PHE A 129 -9.67 -4.99 -5.71
C PHE A 129 -10.17 -4.10 -4.57
N GLY A 130 -10.49 -4.72 -3.45
CA GLY A 130 -10.73 -4.08 -2.16
C GLY A 130 -9.45 -4.02 -1.35
N HIS A 131 -9.32 -3.00 -0.53
CA HIS A 131 -8.21 -2.80 0.37
C HIS A 131 -8.70 -2.46 1.77
N ALA A 132 -8.11 -3.09 2.79
CA ALA A 132 -8.27 -2.73 4.18
C ALA A 132 -6.93 -2.82 4.91
N PHE A 133 -6.83 -2.13 6.04
CA PHE A 133 -5.60 -2.10 6.84
C PHE A 133 -5.91 -2.11 8.33
N LEU A 134 -5.15 -2.89 9.09
CA LEU A 134 -5.19 -2.93 10.55
C LEU A 134 -3.81 -2.53 11.10
N SER A 135 -3.74 -1.44 11.87
CA SER A 135 -2.50 -1.08 12.56
C SER A 135 -2.25 -2.00 13.77
N LEU A 136 -1.04 -2.55 13.87
CA LEU A 136 -0.65 -3.49 14.92
C LEU A 136 0.22 -2.84 16.01
N SER A 137 0.67 -1.60 15.81
CA SER A 137 1.46 -0.82 16.77
C SER A 137 0.95 0.60 16.92
N ASP A 138 1.29 1.24 18.03
CA ASP A 138 1.07 2.67 18.19
C ASP A 138 1.98 3.46 17.25
N ASN A 139 1.50 4.64 16.83
CA ASN A 139 2.21 5.53 15.89
C ASN A 139 2.53 4.90 14.53
N THR A 140 1.74 3.90 14.09
CA THR A 140 1.87 3.36 12.74
C THR A 140 1.61 4.45 11.70
N ILE A 141 2.54 4.59 10.74
CA ILE A 141 2.38 5.52 9.61
C ILE A 141 2.38 4.70 8.32
N GLN A 142 1.22 4.68 7.67
CA GLN A 142 1.06 4.13 6.34
C GLN A 142 1.16 5.26 5.31
N ALA A 143 2.01 5.08 4.31
CA ALA A 143 2.05 5.91 3.11
C ALA A 143 1.26 5.20 2.00
N PHE A 144 0.41 5.93 1.30
CA PHE A 144 -0.28 5.39 0.13
C PHE A 144 -0.41 6.44 -0.97
N ALA A 145 -0.13 5.97 -2.17
CA ALA A 145 -0.28 6.70 -3.41
C ALA A 145 -1.47 6.14 -4.19
N GLN A 146 -2.21 6.97 -4.89
CA GLN A 146 -3.42 6.58 -5.61
C GLN A 146 -3.42 7.12 -7.04
N ASP A 147 -3.96 6.30 -7.95
CA ASP A 147 -4.22 6.67 -9.34
C ASP A 147 -5.72 6.80 -9.58
N PHE A 148 -6.27 8.00 -9.36
CA PHE A 148 -7.69 8.26 -9.60
C PHE A 148 -8.09 8.25 -11.09
N LYS A 149 -7.13 8.15 -12.01
CA LYS A 149 -7.43 7.94 -13.44
C LYS A 149 -7.71 6.47 -13.77
N SER A 150 -7.38 5.54 -12.86
CA SER A 150 -7.62 4.11 -13.05
C SER A 150 -9.07 3.68 -12.84
N VAL A 151 -9.92 4.56 -12.31
CA VAL A 151 -11.36 4.31 -12.09
C VAL A 151 -12.20 5.53 -12.38
N GLU A 152 -13.46 5.31 -12.74
CA GLU A 152 -14.49 6.33 -12.73
C GLU A 152 -15.22 6.32 -11.37
N GLY A 153 -15.35 7.49 -10.75
CA GLY A 153 -16.10 7.64 -9.51
C GLY A 153 -15.27 7.69 -8.24
N LYS A 154 -15.98 7.61 -7.11
CA LYS A 154 -15.41 7.73 -5.77
C LYS A 154 -15.10 6.36 -5.17
N THR A 155 -14.16 6.32 -4.25
CA THR A 155 -13.94 5.17 -3.35
C THR A 155 -15.25 4.84 -2.62
N SER A 156 -15.64 3.57 -2.64
CA SER A 156 -16.83 3.08 -1.91
C SER A 156 -16.41 2.11 -0.80
N PRO A 157 -16.95 2.28 0.42
CA PRO A 157 -16.72 1.35 1.51
C PRO A 157 -17.58 0.10 1.31
N ILE A 158 -17.06 -1.04 1.81
CA ILE A 158 -17.75 -2.33 1.88
C ILE A 158 -17.56 -2.84 3.30
N ASN A 159 -18.63 -3.33 3.91
CA ASN A 159 -18.54 -3.87 5.25
C ASN A 159 -17.61 -5.10 5.29
N TYR A 160 -16.65 -5.09 6.19
CA TYR A 160 -15.65 -6.17 6.32
C TYR A 160 -16.26 -7.53 6.72
N GLN A 161 -17.47 -7.53 7.28
CA GLN A 161 -18.24 -8.72 7.64
C GLN A 161 -19.15 -9.21 6.50
N SER A 162 -18.99 -8.68 5.29
CA SER A 162 -19.78 -9.09 4.12
C SER A 162 -19.74 -10.59 3.89
N PRO A 163 -20.90 -11.23 3.60
CA PRO A 163 -20.97 -12.67 3.35
C PRO A 163 -20.00 -13.11 2.24
N GLY A 164 -19.24 -14.16 2.54
CA GLY A 164 -18.24 -14.71 1.61
C GLY A 164 -16.86 -14.01 1.66
N ILE A 165 -16.77 -12.82 2.25
CA ILE A 165 -15.47 -12.19 2.59
C ILE A 165 -15.10 -12.55 4.03
N ASN A 166 -15.86 -12.08 5.02
CA ASN A 166 -15.71 -12.38 6.45
C ASN A 166 -14.26 -12.23 6.91
N LEU A 167 -13.70 -11.03 6.81
CA LEU A 167 -12.31 -10.79 7.20
C LEU A 167 -12.07 -11.19 8.66
N GLU A 168 -11.07 -12.02 8.87
CA GLU A 168 -10.59 -12.35 10.20
C GLU A 168 -9.62 -11.28 10.69
N LEU A 169 -9.95 -10.66 11.82
CA LEU A 169 -9.11 -9.66 12.47
C LEU A 169 -8.45 -10.29 13.70
N PRO A 170 -7.10 -10.20 13.84
CA PRO A 170 -6.37 -10.82 14.96
C PRO A 170 -6.57 -10.08 16.29
N VAL A 171 -7.39 -9.04 16.31
CA VAL A 171 -7.71 -8.21 17.48
C VAL A 171 -9.22 -8.07 17.65
N LYS A 172 -9.68 -7.96 18.90
CA LYS A 172 -11.11 -7.82 19.21
C LYS A 172 -11.55 -6.36 19.29
N ASP A 173 -10.71 -5.52 19.87
CA ASP A 173 -11.04 -4.12 20.16
C ASP A 173 -10.50 -3.21 19.04
N ILE A 174 -11.21 -3.19 17.90
CA ILE A 174 -10.87 -2.35 16.77
C ILE A 174 -11.40 -0.93 16.94
N ILE A 175 -10.59 0.04 16.53
CA ILE A 175 -10.99 1.45 16.37
C ILE A 175 -11.32 1.64 14.90
N MET A 176 -12.56 1.98 14.60
CA MET A 176 -13.05 2.12 13.22
C MET A 176 -13.93 3.34 13.11
N ALA A 177 -13.84 4.04 11.99
CA ALA A 177 -14.76 5.14 11.67
C ALA A 177 -16.19 4.64 11.43
N ASP A 178 -17.18 5.47 11.76
CA ASP A 178 -18.59 5.12 11.52
C ASP A 178 -18.91 4.90 10.03
N TYR A 179 -18.19 5.60 9.15
CA TYR A 179 -18.28 5.43 7.71
C TYR A 179 -17.96 3.98 7.26
N ASP A 180 -16.93 3.36 7.84
CA ASP A 180 -16.55 1.98 7.54
C ASP A 180 -17.43 0.97 8.29
N ARG A 181 -17.79 1.31 9.54
CA ARG A 181 -18.64 0.45 10.39
C ARG A 181 -20.03 0.24 9.79
N ASN A 182 -20.59 1.30 9.22
CA ASN A 182 -21.94 1.33 8.64
C ASN A 182 -21.94 1.11 7.12
N ALA A 183 -20.81 0.67 6.56
CA ALA A 183 -20.73 0.35 5.14
C ALA A 183 -21.71 -0.76 4.75
N GLU A 184 -22.20 -0.73 3.52
CA GLU A 184 -23.11 -1.73 2.99
C GLU A 184 -22.45 -3.10 2.88
N MET A 185 -23.23 -4.16 3.11
CA MET A 185 -22.80 -5.52 2.87
C MET A 185 -22.71 -5.79 1.38
N LEU A 186 -21.65 -6.44 0.96
CA LEU A 186 -21.52 -6.99 -0.38
C LEU A 186 -22.19 -8.37 -0.40
N ILE A 187 -23.38 -8.44 -0.97
CA ILE A 187 -24.17 -9.67 -1.11
C ILE A 187 -23.70 -10.52 -2.30
#